data_d6358022516ad5b93ec907cdc90b3f9d
#
_entry.id   d6358022516ad5b93ec907cdc90b3f9d
#
_cell.length_a   1.000
_cell.length_b   1.000
_cell.length_c   1.000
_cell.angle_alpha   90.00
_cell.angle_beta   90.00
_cell.angle_gamma   90.00
#
_symmetry.space_group_name_H-M   'P 1'
#
loop_
_entity.id
_entity.type
_entity.pdbx_description
1 polymer ?
#
loop_
_entity_poly.entity_id
_entity_poly.type
_entity_poly.pdbx_seq_one_letter_code
_entity_poly.pdbx_strand_id
1 'polypeptide(L)'
;MVFQLTQKLVFPDPHYGEPDGLLAVGGDLSVDRLLLAYSNGIFPWYAFREKQIQWWCPLKRFVIFPNEIHISHSMRTFMNKEQYGVSFNQAFHEVIQTCGNQRMEETGAWLGKDIMKA
;
A
#
# COMPACT_ATOMS: atom_id res chain seq x y z
N MET A 1 7.54 -18.92 6.70
CA MET A 1 8.07 -18.49 8.05
C MET A 1 7.88 -17.00 8.19
N VAL A 2 7.20 -16.54 9.24
CA VAL A 2 7.00 -15.10 9.49
C VAL A 2 8.12 -14.60 10.38
N PHE A 3 8.79 -13.51 9.97
CA PHE A 3 9.91 -12.93 10.71
C PHE A 3 9.44 -11.87 11.69
N GLN A 4 10.09 -11.78 12.85
CA GLN A 4 9.88 -10.72 13.83
C GLN A 4 10.87 -9.59 13.57
N LEU A 5 10.38 -8.41 13.19
CA LEU A 5 11.23 -7.23 13.02
C LEU A 5 11.60 -6.61 14.37
N THR A 6 12.83 -6.15 14.44
CA THR A 6 13.39 -5.40 15.57
C THR A 6 13.56 -3.93 15.19
N GLN A 7 14.27 -3.16 16.02
CA GLN A 7 14.64 -1.77 15.71
C GLN A 7 15.65 -1.64 14.56
N LYS A 8 16.36 -2.74 14.20
CA LYS A 8 17.28 -2.71 13.07
C LYS A 8 16.52 -2.45 11.77
N LEU A 9 17.05 -1.56 10.94
CA LEU A 9 16.48 -1.19 9.64
C LEU A 9 16.86 -2.24 8.59
N VAL A 10 16.22 -3.41 8.67
CA VAL A 10 16.41 -4.52 7.73
C VAL A 10 15.10 -5.25 7.51
N PHE A 11 14.95 -5.83 6.32
CA PHE A 11 13.90 -6.80 6.00
C PHE A 11 14.53 -8.13 5.57
N PRO A 12 13.85 -9.26 5.83
CA PRO A 12 14.25 -10.54 5.24
C PRO A 12 13.99 -10.53 3.74
N ASP A 13 14.65 -11.43 3.01
CA ASP A 13 14.37 -11.61 1.59
C ASP A 13 12.89 -12.05 1.41
N PRO A 14 12.12 -11.40 0.53
CA PRO A 14 10.73 -11.73 0.25
C PRO A 14 10.46 -13.19 -0.11
N HIS A 15 11.44 -13.89 -0.69
CA HIS A 15 11.32 -15.31 -1.03
C HIS A 15 11.16 -16.24 0.18
N TYR A 16 11.50 -15.78 1.39
CA TYR A 16 11.30 -16.53 2.62
C TYR A 16 9.94 -16.28 3.30
N GLY A 17 9.10 -15.42 2.72
CA GLY A 17 7.75 -15.14 3.22
C GLY A 17 6.80 -16.33 3.08
N GLU A 18 5.62 -16.20 3.67
CA GLU A 18 4.55 -17.19 3.53
C GLU A 18 3.99 -17.21 2.08
N PRO A 19 3.34 -18.30 1.67
CA PRO A 19 2.77 -18.41 0.32
C PRO A 19 1.76 -17.33 -0.04
N ASP A 20 1.07 -16.75 0.94
CA ASP A 20 0.14 -15.64 0.79
C ASP A 20 0.82 -14.27 0.71
N GLY A 21 2.12 -14.22 0.99
CA GLY A 21 2.95 -13.02 0.93
C GLY A 21 3.22 -12.35 2.28
N LEU A 22 2.75 -12.89 3.40
CA LEU A 22 3.11 -12.38 4.71
C LEU A 22 4.59 -12.66 4.98
N LEU A 23 5.37 -11.59 5.16
CA LEU A 23 6.83 -11.67 5.30
C LEU A 23 7.28 -11.50 6.74
N ALA A 24 6.80 -10.48 7.42
CA ALA A 24 7.27 -10.12 8.74
C ALA A 24 6.19 -9.40 9.56
N VAL A 25 6.40 -9.34 10.87
CA VAL A 25 5.54 -8.59 11.81
C VAL A 25 6.38 -7.71 12.72
N GLY A 26 5.77 -6.64 13.25
CA GLY A 26 6.43 -5.71 14.18
C GLY A 26 7.23 -4.62 13.47
N GLY A 27 8.29 -4.13 14.14
CA GLY A 27 9.02 -2.94 13.67
C GLY A 27 8.24 -1.65 13.94
N ASP A 28 8.47 -0.64 13.11
CA ASP A 28 7.88 0.70 13.21
C ASP A 28 7.46 1.22 11.82
N LEU A 29 6.78 2.37 11.78
CA LEU A 29 6.38 3.08 10.55
C LEU A 29 7.26 4.31 10.30
N SER A 30 8.54 4.26 10.69
CA SER A 30 9.48 5.34 10.37
C SER A 30 9.63 5.52 8.85
N VAL A 31 9.92 6.74 8.43
CA VAL A 31 10.13 7.07 7.01
C VAL A 31 11.20 6.19 6.39
N ASP A 32 12.32 5.97 7.09
CA ASP A 32 13.42 5.15 6.60
C ASP A 32 12.99 3.70 6.38
N ARG A 33 12.21 3.14 7.32
CA ARG A 33 11.68 1.77 7.17
C ARG A 33 10.68 1.67 6.04
N LEU A 34 9.79 2.65 5.88
CA LEU A 34 8.83 2.68 4.77
C LEU A 34 9.55 2.77 3.42
N LEU A 35 10.52 3.66 3.28
CA LEU A 35 11.32 3.79 2.06
C LEU A 35 12.06 2.49 1.74
N LEU A 36 12.68 1.85 2.74
CA LEU A 36 13.35 0.56 2.56
C LEU A 36 12.35 -0.53 2.15
N ALA A 37 11.18 -0.58 2.78
CA ALA A 37 10.14 -1.55 2.44
C ALA A 37 9.69 -1.40 0.99
N TYR A 38 9.24 -0.21 0.61
CA TYR A 38 8.71 0.05 -0.74
C TYR A 38 9.77 -0.15 -1.83
N SER A 39 11.04 0.18 -1.57
CA SER A 39 12.14 -0.09 -2.52
C SER A 39 12.36 -1.59 -2.79
N ASN A 40 11.91 -2.46 -1.88
CA ASN A 40 11.96 -3.92 -2.01
C ASN A 40 10.60 -4.55 -2.33
N GLY A 41 9.59 -3.75 -2.68
CA GLY A 41 8.26 -4.23 -2.98
C GLY A 41 7.48 -4.73 -1.76
N ILE A 42 7.92 -4.39 -0.55
CA ILE A 42 7.29 -4.72 0.72
C ILE A 42 6.40 -3.55 1.15
N PHE A 43 5.25 -3.85 1.72
CA PHE A 43 4.33 -2.82 2.21
C PHE A 43 3.70 -3.22 3.55
N PRO A 44 3.35 -2.25 4.40
CA PRO A 44 2.65 -2.51 5.64
C PRO A 44 1.16 -2.70 5.40
N TRP A 45 0.55 -3.66 6.09
CA TRP A 45 -0.88 -3.84 6.13
C TRP A 45 -1.30 -4.33 7.51
N TYR A 46 -2.29 -3.70 8.09
CA TYR A 46 -2.89 -4.16 9.34
C TYR A 46 -4.09 -5.07 9.07
N ALA A 47 -4.15 -6.20 9.74
CA ALA A 47 -5.44 -6.84 9.95
C ALA A 47 -6.23 -6.01 10.97
N PHE A 48 -7.51 -5.77 10.71
CA PHE A 48 -8.40 -4.86 11.47
C PHE A 48 -8.39 -5.02 13.01
N ARG A 49 -7.95 -6.16 13.53
CA ARG A 49 -7.92 -6.45 14.98
C ARG A 49 -6.51 -6.71 15.53
N GLU A 50 -5.50 -6.67 14.71
CA GLU A 50 -4.14 -6.93 15.15
C GLU A 50 -3.40 -5.64 15.48
N LYS A 51 -2.77 -5.62 16.65
CA LYS A 51 -1.99 -4.46 17.12
C LYS A 51 -0.60 -4.37 16.51
N GLN A 52 -0.14 -5.43 15.83
CA GLN A 52 1.20 -5.48 15.25
C GLN A 52 1.15 -5.14 13.76
N ILE A 53 2.12 -4.35 13.32
CA ILE A 53 2.33 -4.08 11.91
C ILE A 53 2.68 -5.39 11.21
N GLN A 54 1.98 -5.68 10.12
CA GLN A 54 2.28 -6.80 9.24
C GLN A 54 2.91 -6.27 7.95
N TRP A 55 3.98 -6.92 7.51
CA TRP A 55 4.71 -6.55 6.29
C TRP A 55 4.53 -7.64 5.25
N TRP A 56 4.06 -7.24 4.09
CA TRP A 56 3.63 -8.11 3.03
C TRP A 56 4.46 -7.92 1.77
N CYS A 57 4.78 -9.02 1.09
CA CYS A 57 5.40 -9.01 -0.21
C CYS A 57 4.93 -10.21 -1.05
N PRO A 58 3.72 -10.21 -1.61
CA PRO A 58 3.28 -11.25 -2.52
C PRO A 58 4.21 -11.30 -3.74
N LEU A 59 4.77 -12.47 -4.04
CA LEU A 59 5.68 -12.63 -5.18
C LEU A 59 4.95 -12.66 -6.53
N LYS A 60 3.72 -13.18 -6.54
CA LYS A 60 2.86 -13.15 -7.73
C LYS A 60 1.95 -11.94 -7.68
N ARG A 61 2.08 -11.05 -8.64
CA ARG A 61 1.30 -9.80 -8.70
C ARG A 61 0.67 -9.62 -10.06
N PHE A 62 -0.54 -9.07 -10.07
CA PHE A 62 -1.10 -8.48 -11.27
C PHE A 62 -0.39 -7.16 -11.53
N VAL A 63 0.07 -6.97 -12.75
CA VAL A 63 0.78 -5.76 -13.15
C VAL A 63 0.18 -5.18 -14.43
N ILE A 64 0.33 -3.89 -14.61
CA ILE A 64 0.01 -3.18 -15.84
C ILE A 64 1.33 -2.66 -16.41
N PHE A 65 1.64 -3.05 -17.63
CA PHE A 65 2.75 -2.47 -18.37
C PHE A 65 2.27 -1.20 -19.06
N PRO A 66 2.83 -0.01 -18.77
CA PRO A 66 2.33 1.25 -19.31
C PRO A 66 2.22 1.28 -20.83
N ASN A 67 3.14 0.60 -21.53
CA ASN A 67 3.15 0.54 -22.99
C ASN A 67 2.12 -0.44 -23.59
N GLU A 68 1.50 -1.28 -22.75
CA GLU A 68 0.55 -2.31 -23.17
C GLU A 68 -0.87 -2.03 -22.64
N ILE A 69 -1.07 -0.89 -22.02
CA ILE A 69 -2.38 -0.54 -21.44
C ILE A 69 -3.44 -0.39 -22.53
N HIS A 70 -4.51 -1.15 -22.42
CA HIS A 70 -5.66 -1.02 -23.32
C HIS A 70 -6.60 0.07 -22.82
N ILE A 71 -6.74 1.13 -23.61
CA ILE A 71 -7.72 2.19 -23.36
C ILE A 71 -8.93 1.96 -24.26
N SER A 72 -10.07 1.63 -23.67
CA SER A 72 -11.31 1.43 -24.42
C SER A 72 -11.74 2.70 -25.19
N HIS A 73 -12.51 2.53 -26.25
CA HIS A 73 -13.00 3.67 -27.04
C HIS A 73 -13.81 4.65 -26.19
N SER A 74 -14.68 4.16 -25.31
CA SER A 74 -15.49 5.00 -24.40
C SER A 74 -14.61 5.78 -23.42
N MET A 75 -13.59 5.17 -22.86
CA MET A 75 -12.66 5.84 -21.96
C MET A 75 -11.85 6.92 -22.72
N ARG A 76 -11.39 6.64 -23.92
CA ARG A 76 -10.69 7.61 -24.75
C ARG A 76 -11.57 8.82 -25.07
N THR A 77 -12.84 8.58 -25.43
CA THR A 77 -13.84 9.64 -25.66
C THR A 77 -14.07 10.47 -24.40
N PHE A 78 -14.16 9.81 -23.25
CA PHE A 78 -14.31 10.49 -21.96
C PHE A 78 -13.11 11.39 -21.64
N MET A 79 -11.90 10.86 -21.77
CA MET A 79 -10.66 11.61 -21.53
C MET A 79 -10.53 12.83 -22.47
N ASN A 80 -10.90 12.68 -23.73
CA ASN A 80 -10.83 13.78 -24.71
C ASN A 80 -11.83 14.91 -24.45
N LYS A 81 -12.86 14.67 -23.63
CA LYS A 81 -13.81 15.73 -23.23
C LYS A 81 -13.25 16.70 -22.21
N GLU A 82 -12.11 16.39 -21.61
CA GLU A 82 -11.39 17.22 -20.62
C GLU A 82 -12.29 17.76 -19.48
N GLN A 83 -13.30 16.98 -19.09
CA GLN A 83 -14.24 17.38 -18.04
C GLN A 83 -13.60 17.40 -16.65
N TYR A 84 -12.50 16.67 -16.46
CA TYR A 84 -11.79 16.55 -15.21
C TYR A 84 -10.30 16.81 -15.41
N GLY A 85 -9.75 17.62 -14.52
CA GLY A 85 -8.29 17.79 -14.42
C GLY A 85 -7.68 16.68 -13.56
N VAL A 86 -6.45 16.31 -13.88
CA VAL A 86 -5.66 15.35 -13.08
C VAL A 86 -4.45 16.06 -12.51
N SER A 87 -4.21 15.88 -11.22
CA SER A 87 -3.01 16.39 -10.54
C SER A 87 -2.41 15.31 -9.64
N PHE A 88 -1.12 15.43 -9.37
CA PHE A 88 -0.38 14.54 -8.49
C PHE A 88 0.19 15.30 -7.30
N ASN A 89 0.24 14.66 -6.13
CA ASN A 89 0.90 15.16 -4.91
C ASN A 89 0.38 16.53 -4.41
N GLN A 90 -0.86 16.92 -4.73
CA GLN A 90 -1.43 18.21 -4.31
C GLN A 90 -2.45 18.09 -3.17
N ALA A 91 -3.12 16.95 -3.04
CA ALA A 91 -4.21 16.75 -2.08
C ALA A 91 -4.04 15.47 -1.24
N PHE A 92 -2.81 15.11 -0.87
CA PHE A 92 -2.51 13.86 -0.17
C PHE A 92 -3.33 13.70 1.12
N HIS A 93 -3.34 14.71 1.98
CA HIS A 93 -4.06 14.65 3.27
C HIS A 93 -5.56 14.49 3.10
N GLU A 94 -6.16 15.21 2.15
CA GLU A 94 -7.61 15.11 1.87
C GLU A 94 -7.97 13.74 1.33
N VAL A 95 -7.19 13.22 0.39
CA VAL A 95 -7.41 11.91 -0.22
C VAL A 95 -7.30 10.79 0.81
N ILE A 96 -6.22 10.75 1.58
CA ILE A 96 -5.99 9.68 2.56
C ILE A 96 -7.02 9.71 3.69
N GLN A 97 -7.44 10.90 4.13
CA GLN A 97 -8.47 11.07 5.15
C GLN A 97 -9.84 10.60 4.64
N THR A 98 -10.20 10.97 3.41
CA THR A 98 -11.46 10.54 2.79
C THR A 98 -11.49 9.02 2.60
N CYS A 99 -10.41 8.42 2.10
CA CYS A 99 -10.29 6.97 1.95
C CYS A 99 -10.40 6.24 3.29
N GLY A 100 -9.80 6.79 4.36
CA GLY A 100 -9.90 6.23 5.70
C GLY A 100 -11.33 6.27 6.23
N ASN A 101 -12.02 7.41 6.10
CA ASN A 101 -13.38 7.61 6.62
C ASN A 101 -14.42 6.74 5.92
N GLN A 102 -14.37 6.64 4.59
CA GLN A 102 -15.33 5.82 3.83
C GLN A 102 -15.32 4.35 4.23
N ARG A 103 -14.16 3.80 4.59
CA ARG A 103 -14.03 2.40 4.95
C ARG A 103 -14.30 2.11 6.42
N MET A 104 -14.21 3.11 7.29
CA MET A 104 -14.56 2.92 8.72
C MET A 104 -16.03 2.59 8.91
N GLU A 105 -16.91 3.10 8.05
CA GLU A 105 -18.36 2.87 8.14
C GLU A 105 -18.77 1.47 7.65
N GLU A 106 -18.04 0.87 6.71
CA GLU A 106 -18.45 -0.39 6.07
C GLU A 106 -17.81 -1.65 6.68
N THR A 107 -16.51 -1.68 6.89
CA THR A 107 -15.78 -2.93 7.24
C THR A 107 -14.64 -2.75 8.24
N GLY A 108 -14.41 -1.53 8.71
CA GLY A 108 -13.21 -1.18 9.46
C GLY A 108 -12.02 -0.87 8.54
N ALA A 109 -11.36 0.26 8.77
CA ALA A 109 -10.27 0.72 7.94
C ALA A 109 -8.94 0.11 8.39
N TRP A 110 -8.20 -0.49 7.45
CA TRP A 110 -6.79 -0.79 7.65
C TRP A 110 -5.91 0.48 7.71
N LEU A 111 -6.41 1.60 7.15
CA LEU A 111 -5.81 2.93 7.26
C LEU A 111 -6.06 3.49 8.67
N GLY A 112 -5.33 3.01 9.64
CA GLY A 112 -5.33 3.55 10.99
C GLY A 112 -4.63 4.90 11.07
N LYS A 113 -4.86 5.62 12.21
CA LYS A 113 -4.24 6.93 12.46
C LYS A 113 -2.70 6.90 12.34
N ASP A 114 -2.08 5.78 12.67
CA ASP A 114 -0.63 5.64 12.64
C ASP A 114 -0.09 5.57 11.21
N ILE A 115 -0.77 4.86 10.31
CA ILE A 115 -0.42 4.82 8.88
C ILE A 115 -0.69 6.17 8.21
N MET A 116 -1.78 6.86 8.57
CA MET A 116 -2.08 8.17 8.00
C MET A 116 -1.08 9.26 8.40
N LYS A 117 -0.35 9.06 9.51
CA LYS A 117 0.67 10.01 10.00
C LYS A 117 2.08 9.69 9.50
N ALA A 118 2.34 8.44 9.10
CA ALA A 118 3.63 7.99 8.61
C ALA A 118 3.88 8.46 7.19
#